data_86075db7711ee210c630d17bd8f3e661
#
_entry.id   86075db7711ee210c630d17bd8f3e661
#
_cell.length_a   1.000
_cell.length_b   1.000
_cell.length_c   1.000
_cell.angle_alpha   90.00
_cell.angle_beta   90.00
_cell.angle_gamma   90.00
#
_symmetry.space_group_name_H-M   'P 1'
#
loop_
_entity.id
_entity.type
_entity.pdbx_description
1 polymer ?
#
loop_
_entity_poly.entity_id
_entity_poly.type
_entity_poly.pdbx_seq_one_letter_code
_entity_poly.pdbx_strand_id
1 'polypeptide(L)'
;MLERYEGRRLLAAPPWPFFTPEQTRLSRPAWELPPIAGQGCSGQASSHASIPAVVHQPWLHGGALKWEHILGMLSVRYVLRPKRYKLYYDKAPAPSPTWRCACLIAHCVQHSAPTRVPGNTGKRLKMYHWPDVMRLQLLLKHGGVFVDHDAFVIRSLDDLLRCPEAPVMAGFEQVSASATDRKLNPGVMLAAPNATMLRLLLASWGRNYSTEWDWNCCSRSYAVHAAHPGLAQVRADLGPLPRFRTKQDYHDHLKRTRVVHATAISHRWRRQELRASGLLRAVRDIVLTAANTSMGEAEWELKACAARVGAYVDHTF
;
A
#
# COMPACT_ATOMS: atom_id res chain seq x y z
N MET A 1 -9.06 -2.41 -22.74
CA MET A 1 -10.13 -2.13 -21.74
C MET A 1 -9.71 -1.09 -20.69
N LEU A 2 -8.48 -0.61 -20.70
CA LEU A 2 -7.97 0.53 -19.90
C LEU A 2 -8.25 1.89 -20.56
N GLU A 3 -8.56 1.93 -21.84
CA GLU A 3 -8.76 3.18 -22.60
C GLU A 3 -10.11 3.90 -22.32
N ARG A 4 -11.09 3.25 -21.70
CA ARG A 4 -12.38 3.88 -21.41
C ARG A 4 -12.43 4.73 -20.14
N TYR A 5 -11.33 4.85 -19.39
CA TYR A 5 -11.24 5.78 -18.27
C TYR A 5 -10.86 7.21 -18.67
N GLU A 6 -10.45 7.42 -19.92
CA GLU A 6 -10.10 8.75 -20.46
C GLU A 6 -11.31 9.57 -20.92
N GLY A 7 -12.51 9.03 -20.91
CA GLY A 7 -13.73 9.68 -21.43
C GLY A 7 -14.41 10.73 -20.56
N ARG A 8 -13.96 10.98 -19.33
CA ARG A 8 -14.22 12.25 -18.65
C ARG A 8 -13.13 13.20 -19.09
N ARG A 9 -13.50 14.25 -19.85
CA ARG A 9 -12.62 15.38 -20.12
C ARG A 9 -11.80 15.64 -18.87
N LEU A 10 -10.55 15.23 -18.88
CA LEU A 10 -9.53 15.79 -18.05
C LEU A 10 -9.59 17.27 -18.40
N LEU A 11 -10.30 18.06 -17.59
CA LEU A 11 -10.01 19.47 -17.52
C LEU A 11 -8.50 19.51 -17.46
N ALA A 12 -7.89 20.10 -18.48
CA ALA A 12 -6.45 20.17 -18.65
C ALA A 12 -5.87 20.40 -17.26
N ALA A 13 -5.04 19.47 -16.79
CA ALA A 13 -4.42 19.62 -15.48
C ALA A 13 -3.86 21.03 -15.47
N PRO A 14 -4.29 21.91 -14.55
CA PRO A 14 -3.80 23.26 -14.54
C PRO A 14 -2.28 23.17 -14.57
N PRO A 15 -1.59 24.01 -15.37
CA PRO A 15 -0.16 23.98 -15.42
C PRO A 15 0.33 24.05 -13.98
N TRP A 16 1.05 23.05 -13.55
CA TRP A 16 1.75 23.02 -12.30
C TRP A 16 2.53 24.34 -12.12
N PRO A 17 2.49 25.02 -11.02
CA PRO A 17 1.99 24.74 -9.67
C PRO A 17 1.14 25.90 -9.17
N PHE A 18 0.05 25.78 -8.61
CA PHE A 18 -0.42 26.94 -7.81
C PHE A 18 -1.56 26.52 -6.90
N PHE A 19 -1.20 25.96 -5.72
CA PHE A 19 -2.00 26.28 -4.55
C PHE A 19 -1.74 27.77 -4.22
N THR A 20 -2.79 28.54 -4.05
CA THR A 20 -2.63 29.89 -3.51
C THR A 20 -1.97 29.80 -2.14
N PRO A 21 -1.27 30.87 -1.68
CA PRO A 21 -0.70 30.91 -0.33
C PRO A 21 -1.70 30.54 0.77
N GLU A 22 -2.97 30.77 0.53
CA GLU A 22 -4.08 30.47 1.44
C GLU A 22 -4.39 28.96 1.50
N GLN A 23 -4.46 28.28 0.35
CA GLN A 23 -4.61 26.81 0.28
C GLN A 23 -3.39 26.10 0.85
N THR A 24 -2.25 26.77 0.87
CA THR A 24 -1.00 26.29 1.43
C THR A 24 -0.95 26.42 2.95
N ARG A 25 -1.62 27.42 3.54
CA ARG A 25 -1.70 27.58 5.00
C ARG A 25 -2.64 26.56 5.68
N LEU A 26 -3.59 26.00 4.95
CA LEU A 26 -4.61 25.09 5.48
C LEU A 26 -4.23 23.60 5.40
N SER A 27 -3.28 23.23 4.57
CA SER A 27 -2.77 21.87 4.50
C SER A 27 -1.54 21.73 5.40
N ARG A 28 -1.75 21.47 6.69
CA ARG A 28 -0.66 20.87 7.48
C ARG A 28 -0.31 19.54 6.80
N PRO A 29 0.96 19.29 6.44
CA PRO A 29 1.37 18.02 5.91
C PRO A 29 0.90 16.91 6.86
N ALA A 30 0.50 15.76 6.34
CA ALA A 30 0.03 14.63 7.15
C ALA A 30 1.03 14.19 8.25
N TRP A 31 2.30 14.57 8.10
CA TRP A 31 3.36 14.34 9.09
C TRP A 31 3.45 15.39 10.19
N GLU A 32 2.82 16.59 10.03
CA GLU A 32 2.69 17.60 11.10
C GLU A 32 1.51 17.32 12.03
N LEU A 33 0.68 16.34 11.68
CA LEU A 33 -0.27 15.83 12.66
C LEU A 33 0.58 15.28 13.81
N PRO A 34 0.37 15.75 15.05
CA PRO A 34 1.05 15.17 16.19
C PRO A 34 0.86 13.66 16.11
N PRO A 35 1.88 12.85 16.45
CA PRO A 35 1.66 11.42 16.62
C PRO A 35 0.42 11.33 17.50
N ILE A 36 -0.60 10.59 17.01
CA ILE A 36 -1.86 10.48 17.77
C ILE A 36 -1.44 10.03 19.15
N ALA A 37 -1.58 10.94 20.12
CA ALA A 37 -1.01 10.80 21.43
C ALA A 37 -1.46 9.45 22.02
N GLY A 38 -0.52 8.63 22.48
CA GLY A 38 -0.81 7.35 23.14
C GLY A 38 -0.61 6.09 22.31
N GLN A 39 -0.03 6.14 21.09
CA GLN A 39 0.08 4.98 20.21
C GLN A 39 1.50 4.38 20.07
N GLY A 40 2.31 4.46 21.09
CA GLY A 40 3.44 3.56 21.23
C GLY A 40 2.95 2.17 21.65
N CYS A 41 3.60 1.10 21.17
CA CYS A 41 3.41 -0.21 21.78
C CYS A 41 3.93 -0.12 23.22
N SER A 42 3.06 -0.18 24.22
CA SER A 42 3.42 0.04 25.63
C SER A 42 4.26 -1.10 26.23
N GLY A 43 4.50 -2.16 25.46
CA GLY A 43 5.26 -3.33 25.90
C GLY A 43 4.51 -4.21 26.92
N GLN A 44 3.32 -3.85 27.33
CA GLN A 44 2.50 -4.71 28.19
C GLN A 44 1.90 -5.83 27.34
N ALA A 45 2.15 -7.06 27.74
CA ALA A 45 1.59 -8.25 27.12
C ALA A 45 0.07 -8.18 27.19
N SER A 46 -0.58 -7.88 26.06
CA SER A 46 -2.02 -7.99 25.94
C SER A 46 -2.40 -9.39 25.46
N SER A 47 -3.64 -9.79 25.77
CA SER A 47 -4.21 -11.08 25.37
C SER A 47 -4.48 -11.19 23.85
N HIS A 48 -4.10 -10.19 23.05
CA HIS A 48 -4.37 -10.18 21.62
C HIS A 48 -3.29 -10.96 20.85
N ALA A 49 -3.74 -11.72 19.85
CA ALA A 49 -2.86 -12.48 18.98
C ALA A 49 -1.91 -11.54 18.23
N SER A 50 -0.62 -11.88 18.23
CA SER A 50 0.40 -11.18 17.45
C SER A 50 0.05 -11.19 15.94
N ILE A 51 0.45 -10.16 15.23
CA ILE A 51 0.27 -10.08 13.77
C ILE A 51 1.27 -11.05 13.11
N PRO A 52 0.81 -12.04 12.33
CA PRO A 52 1.72 -12.99 11.68
C PRO A 52 2.65 -12.30 10.67
N ALA A 53 3.92 -12.72 10.62
CA ALA A 53 4.89 -12.25 9.63
C ALA A 53 4.65 -12.89 8.25
N VAL A 54 3.45 -12.76 7.72
CA VAL A 54 3.01 -13.22 6.40
C VAL A 54 2.57 -12.04 5.58
N VAL A 55 3.10 -11.89 4.35
CA VAL A 55 2.67 -10.83 3.43
C VAL A 55 1.73 -11.39 2.39
N HIS A 56 0.67 -10.64 2.13
CA HIS A 56 -0.34 -10.87 1.10
C HIS A 56 -0.32 -9.73 0.09
N GLN A 57 -0.13 -10.06 -1.19
CA GLN A 57 -0.13 -9.10 -2.27
C GLN A 57 -0.89 -9.68 -3.47
N PRO A 58 -2.07 -9.15 -3.85
CA PRO A 58 -2.83 -9.65 -4.99
C PRO A 58 -2.42 -8.96 -6.29
N TRP A 59 -2.24 -9.72 -7.36
CA TRP A 59 -2.09 -9.26 -8.73
C TRP A 59 -3.23 -9.83 -9.58
N LEU A 60 -4.29 -9.07 -9.76
CA LEU A 60 -5.51 -9.53 -10.39
C LEU A 60 -5.62 -9.01 -11.84
N HIS A 61 -6.43 -9.70 -12.66
CA HIS A 61 -6.74 -9.39 -14.07
C HIS A 61 -5.66 -9.77 -15.09
N GLY A 62 -4.56 -10.44 -14.70
CA GLY A 62 -3.53 -10.93 -15.62
C GLY A 62 -2.76 -9.84 -16.35
N GLY A 63 -2.80 -8.60 -15.90
CA GLY A 63 -2.03 -7.50 -16.48
C GLY A 63 -0.52 -7.70 -16.34
N ALA A 64 0.28 -7.08 -17.21
CA ALA A 64 1.74 -7.17 -17.13
C ALA A 64 2.28 -6.43 -15.90
N LEU A 65 3.13 -7.09 -15.12
CA LEU A 65 3.93 -6.43 -14.08
C LEU A 65 4.98 -5.52 -14.73
N LYS A 66 5.28 -4.41 -14.08
CA LYS A 66 6.33 -3.49 -14.46
C LYS A 66 7.48 -3.56 -13.47
N TRP A 67 8.63 -2.99 -13.81
CA TRP A 67 9.82 -3.05 -12.94
C TRP A 67 9.64 -2.27 -11.62
N GLU A 68 8.84 -1.20 -11.62
CA GLU A 68 8.48 -0.52 -10.38
C GLU A 68 7.70 -1.41 -9.41
N HIS A 69 6.85 -2.32 -9.91
CA HIS A 69 6.17 -3.31 -9.06
C HIS A 69 7.17 -4.32 -8.50
N ILE A 70 8.17 -4.73 -9.29
CA ILE A 70 9.25 -5.63 -8.83
C ILE A 70 10.09 -4.93 -7.75
N LEU A 71 10.37 -3.64 -7.87
CA LEU A 71 11.03 -2.87 -6.81
C LEU A 71 10.22 -2.91 -5.51
N GLY A 72 8.90 -2.73 -5.58
CA GLY A 72 8.00 -2.88 -4.42
C GLY A 72 8.10 -4.27 -3.81
N MET A 73 8.08 -5.31 -4.63
CA MET A 73 8.20 -6.70 -4.16
C MET A 73 9.56 -6.99 -3.52
N LEU A 74 10.67 -6.48 -4.10
CA LEU A 74 12.00 -6.59 -3.50
C LEU A 74 12.06 -5.87 -2.14
N SER A 75 11.40 -4.72 -2.00
CA SER A 75 11.33 -4.00 -0.73
C SER A 75 10.64 -4.83 0.36
N VAL A 76 9.57 -5.52 0.01
CA VAL A 76 8.91 -6.47 0.92
C VAL A 76 9.86 -7.62 1.28
N ARG A 77 10.49 -8.24 0.30
CA ARG A 77 11.37 -9.41 0.52
C ARG A 77 12.56 -9.09 1.41
N TYR A 78 13.25 -7.96 1.16
CA TYR A 78 14.56 -7.68 1.76
C TYR A 78 14.55 -6.63 2.87
N VAL A 79 13.53 -5.77 2.94
CA VAL A 79 13.40 -4.78 4.03
C VAL A 79 12.42 -5.26 5.09
N LEU A 80 11.23 -5.73 4.69
CA LEU A 80 10.25 -6.29 5.64
C LEU A 80 10.65 -7.70 6.12
N ARG A 81 11.25 -8.52 5.27
CA ARG A 81 11.72 -9.89 5.57
C ARG A 81 10.65 -10.80 6.18
N PRO A 82 9.50 -10.97 5.51
CA PRO A 82 8.44 -11.80 6.05
C PRO A 82 8.83 -13.27 6.08
N LYS A 83 8.31 -14.04 7.05
CA LYS A 83 8.45 -15.51 7.09
C LYS A 83 7.81 -16.18 5.89
N ARG A 84 6.75 -15.61 5.36
CA ARG A 84 6.06 -16.07 4.13
C ARG A 84 5.60 -14.87 3.34
N TYR A 85 5.85 -14.89 2.02
CA TYR A 85 5.41 -13.88 1.09
C TYR A 85 4.61 -14.55 -0.03
N LYS A 86 3.34 -14.17 -0.18
CA LYS A 86 2.41 -14.73 -1.17
C LYS A 86 1.94 -13.66 -2.14
N LEU A 87 2.14 -13.93 -3.43
CA LEU A 87 1.56 -13.18 -4.54
C LEU A 87 0.35 -13.95 -5.07
N TYR A 88 -0.84 -13.40 -4.87
CA TYR A 88 -2.08 -14.03 -5.34
C TYR A 88 -2.45 -13.51 -6.72
N TYR A 89 -2.82 -14.40 -7.62
CA TYR A 89 -3.28 -14.03 -8.96
C TYR A 89 -4.52 -14.84 -9.34
N ASP A 90 -5.47 -14.21 -10.05
CA ASP A 90 -6.65 -14.88 -10.62
C ASP A 90 -6.36 -15.44 -12.00
N LYS A 91 -5.65 -14.68 -12.81
CA LYS A 91 -5.17 -15.01 -14.14
C LYS A 91 -3.68 -14.70 -14.23
N ALA A 92 -2.90 -15.70 -14.60
CA ALA A 92 -1.47 -15.50 -14.77
C ALA A 92 -1.20 -14.45 -15.87
N PRO A 93 -0.32 -13.49 -15.62
CA PRO A 93 0.18 -12.60 -16.67
C PRO A 93 0.86 -13.41 -17.78
N ALA A 94 0.96 -12.81 -18.97
CA ALA A 94 1.78 -13.40 -20.03
C ALA A 94 3.22 -13.59 -19.53
N PRO A 95 3.90 -14.68 -19.98
CA PRO A 95 5.29 -14.91 -19.61
C PRO A 95 6.16 -13.70 -19.91
N SER A 96 6.86 -13.20 -18.92
CA SER A 96 7.71 -12.03 -19.00
C SER A 96 8.84 -12.07 -17.96
N PRO A 97 9.94 -11.35 -18.17
CA PRO A 97 11.00 -11.25 -17.18
C PRO A 97 10.50 -10.75 -15.81
N THR A 98 9.56 -9.80 -15.80
CA THR A 98 8.96 -9.26 -14.56
C THR A 98 8.09 -10.29 -13.85
N TRP A 99 7.29 -11.09 -14.59
CA TRP A 99 6.51 -12.16 -13.98
C TRP A 99 7.39 -13.26 -13.39
N ARG A 100 8.46 -13.65 -14.12
CA ARG A 100 9.47 -14.58 -13.59
C ARG A 100 10.09 -14.05 -12.30
N CYS A 101 10.52 -12.80 -12.28
CA CYS A 101 11.06 -12.16 -11.07
C CYS A 101 10.05 -12.16 -9.92
N ALA A 102 8.79 -11.85 -10.18
CA ALA A 102 7.76 -11.85 -9.15
C ALA A 102 7.62 -13.22 -8.48
N CYS A 103 7.61 -14.31 -9.25
CA CYS A 103 7.50 -15.68 -8.70
C CYS A 103 8.80 -16.21 -8.07
N LEU A 104 9.95 -15.59 -8.33
CA LEU A 104 11.18 -15.83 -7.58
C LEU A 104 11.19 -15.10 -6.21
N ILE A 105 10.61 -13.91 -6.17
CA ILE A 105 10.56 -13.08 -4.96
C ILE A 105 9.49 -13.56 -3.98
N ALA A 106 8.32 -13.94 -4.48
CA ALA A 106 7.16 -14.37 -3.70
C ALA A 106 6.62 -15.72 -4.16
N HIS A 107 5.98 -16.46 -3.27
CA HIS A 107 5.24 -17.66 -3.63
C HIS A 107 3.97 -17.28 -4.40
N CYS A 108 3.94 -17.56 -5.70
CA CYS A 108 2.81 -17.29 -6.59
C CYS A 108 1.67 -18.30 -6.32
N VAL A 109 0.49 -17.80 -5.96
CA VAL A 109 -0.68 -18.60 -5.59
C VAL A 109 -1.85 -18.22 -6.47
N GLN A 110 -2.38 -19.17 -7.24
CA GLN A 110 -3.62 -18.95 -7.98
C GLN A 110 -4.80 -18.87 -7.00
N HIS A 111 -5.62 -17.83 -7.12
CA HIS A 111 -6.74 -17.56 -6.24
C HIS A 111 -7.85 -16.83 -6.97
N SER A 112 -9.07 -17.32 -6.85
CA SER A 112 -10.23 -16.68 -7.49
C SER A 112 -10.46 -15.26 -6.96
N ALA A 113 -10.60 -14.30 -7.88
CA ALA A 113 -10.93 -12.93 -7.51
C ALA A 113 -12.35 -12.84 -6.92
N PRO A 114 -12.60 -12.01 -5.90
CA PRO A 114 -13.93 -11.77 -5.38
C PRO A 114 -14.73 -10.93 -6.39
N THR A 115 -15.72 -11.52 -7.03
CA THR A 115 -16.52 -10.84 -8.08
C THR A 115 -17.86 -10.29 -7.55
N ARG A 116 -18.21 -10.61 -6.31
CA ARG A 116 -19.49 -10.23 -5.68
C ARG A 116 -19.26 -9.44 -4.40
N VAL A 117 -20.19 -8.55 -4.11
CA VAL A 117 -20.17 -7.74 -2.88
C VAL A 117 -20.33 -8.66 -1.67
N PRO A 118 -19.43 -8.58 -0.65
CA PRO A 118 -19.53 -9.36 0.57
C PRO A 118 -20.91 -9.17 1.24
N GLY A 119 -21.57 -10.26 1.61
CA GLY A 119 -22.91 -10.21 2.23
C GLY A 119 -24.06 -9.79 1.30
N ASN A 120 -23.79 -9.56 0.01
CA ASN A 120 -24.80 -9.25 -1.00
C ASN A 120 -24.49 -9.95 -2.32
N THR A 121 -24.90 -11.18 -2.44
CA THR A 121 -24.60 -12.05 -3.60
C THR A 121 -25.25 -11.58 -4.91
N GLY A 122 -26.30 -10.75 -4.85
CA GLY A 122 -26.95 -10.16 -6.03
C GLY A 122 -26.15 -9.04 -6.69
N LYS A 123 -25.26 -8.38 -5.97
CA LYS A 123 -24.46 -7.27 -6.50
C LYS A 123 -23.06 -7.71 -6.95
N ARG A 124 -22.67 -7.29 -8.16
CA ARG A 124 -21.31 -7.50 -8.67
C ARG A 124 -20.38 -6.40 -8.18
N LEU A 125 -19.17 -6.78 -7.79
CA LEU A 125 -18.08 -5.84 -7.53
C LEU A 125 -17.54 -5.26 -8.85
N LYS A 126 -17.19 -3.99 -8.83
CA LYS A 126 -16.32 -3.41 -9.85
C LYS A 126 -14.92 -4.02 -9.72
N MET A 127 -14.23 -4.24 -10.83
CA MET A 127 -12.94 -4.92 -10.88
C MET A 127 -11.88 -4.25 -9.99
N TYR A 128 -11.86 -2.94 -9.93
CA TYR A 128 -10.91 -2.19 -9.10
C TYR A 128 -11.14 -2.35 -7.59
N HIS A 129 -12.30 -2.88 -7.17
CA HIS A 129 -12.58 -3.21 -5.77
C HIS A 129 -12.24 -4.67 -5.41
N TRP A 130 -11.86 -5.51 -6.37
CA TRP A 130 -11.48 -6.89 -6.07
C TRP A 130 -10.30 -6.99 -5.10
N PRO A 131 -9.20 -6.22 -5.31
CA PRO A 131 -8.10 -6.22 -4.33
C PRO A 131 -8.54 -5.77 -2.94
N ASP A 132 -9.46 -4.79 -2.86
CA ASP A 132 -9.92 -4.27 -1.56
C ASP A 132 -10.67 -5.32 -0.75
N VAL A 133 -11.58 -6.07 -1.39
CA VAL A 133 -12.29 -7.15 -0.72
C VAL A 133 -11.35 -8.30 -0.39
N MET A 134 -10.47 -8.68 -1.32
CA MET A 134 -9.50 -9.75 -1.12
C MET A 134 -8.54 -9.44 0.04
N ARG A 135 -8.09 -8.19 0.16
CA ARG A 135 -7.28 -7.69 1.28
C ARG A 135 -7.93 -7.99 2.62
N LEU A 136 -9.20 -7.59 2.76
CA LEU A 136 -9.94 -7.79 4.00
C LEU A 136 -10.17 -9.27 4.30
N GLN A 137 -10.48 -10.08 3.29
CA GLN A 137 -10.70 -11.53 3.45
C GLN A 137 -9.41 -12.26 3.85
N LEU A 138 -8.27 -11.95 3.19
CA LEU A 138 -6.99 -12.58 3.48
C LEU A 138 -6.52 -12.22 4.90
N LEU A 139 -6.56 -10.94 5.25
CA LEU A 139 -6.16 -10.48 6.57
C LEU A 139 -7.10 -11.01 7.67
N LEU A 140 -8.42 -11.06 7.42
CA LEU A 140 -9.37 -11.62 8.37
C LEU A 140 -9.09 -13.10 8.62
N LYS A 141 -8.81 -13.86 7.58
CA LYS A 141 -8.57 -15.31 7.68
C LYS A 141 -7.20 -15.67 8.23
N HIS A 142 -6.17 -14.97 7.79
CA HIS A 142 -4.79 -15.37 8.04
C HIS A 142 -4.01 -14.40 8.93
N GLY A 143 -4.52 -13.19 9.12
CA GLY A 143 -3.72 -12.09 9.66
C GLY A 143 -2.57 -11.74 8.74
N GLY A 144 -1.63 -10.93 9.22
CA GLY A 144 -0.42 -10.58 8.50
C GLY A 144 -0.41 -9.16 7.96
N VAL A 145 0.32 -8.96 6.89
CA VAL A 145 0.55 -7.66 6.25
C VAL A 145 0.03 -7.71 4.81
N PHE A 146 -0.79 -6.76 4.45
CA PHE A 146 -1.14 -6.48 3.07
C PHE A 146 -0.31 -5.30 2.57
N VAL A 147 0.19 -5.39 1.33
CA VAL A 147 0.99 -4.33 0.69
C VAL A 147 0.53 -4.16 -0.75
N ASP A 148 0.14 -2.96 -1.16
CA ASP A 148 -0.17 -2.66 -2.56
C ASP A 148 1.10 -2.69 -3.44
N HIS A 149 0.93 -2.90 -4.75
CA HIS A 149 2.05 -3.05 -5.68
C HIS A 149 2.86 -1.78 -5.92
N ASP A 150 2.31 -0.63 -5.60
CA ASP A 150 2.94 0.68 -5.67
C ASP A 150 3.34 1.22 -4.28
N ALA A 151 3.40 0.33 -3.30
CA ALA A 151 3.95 0.60 -1.98
C ALA A 151 5.34 -0.02 -1.83
N PHE A 152 6.26 0.76 -1.25
CA PHE A 152 7.66 0.40 -1.03
C PHE A 152 7.96 0.40 0.46
N VAL A 153 8.31 -0.74 1.01
CA VAL A 153 8.77 -0.84 2.40
C VAL A 153 10.22 -0.37 2.45
N ILE A 154 10.51 0.67 3.23
CA ILE A 154 11.86 1.24 3.34
C ILE A 154 12.46 1.09 4.74
N ARG A 155 11.67 0.59 5.71
CA ARG A 155 12.12 0.22 7.06
C ARG A 155 11.35 -0.97 7.57
N SER A 156 11.96 -1.73 8.50
CA SER A 156 11.31 -2.87 9.15
C SER A 156 9.99 -2.49 9.84
N LEU A 157 9.05 -3.43 9.80
CA LEU A 157 7.78 -3.37 10.53
C LEU A 157 7.77 -4.33 11.73
N ASP A 158 8.91 -4.91 12.12
CA ASP A 158 8.99 -5.98 13.12
C ASP A 158 8.45 -5.58 14.49
N ASP A 159 8.65 -4.34 14.91
CA ASP A 159 8.09 -3.79 16.14
C ASP A 159 6.57 -3.68 16.08
N LEU A 160 6.02 -3.33 14.90
CA LEU A 160 4.58 -3.26 14.68
C LEU A 160 3.94 -4.65 14.68
N LEU A 161 4.60 -5.66 14.11
CA LEU A 161 4.11 -7.04 14.10
C LEU A 161 4.04 -7.63 15.51
N ARG A 162 4.90 -7.16 16.40
CA ARG A 162 4.95 -7.58 17.80
C ARG A 162 4.08 -6.76 18.72
N CYS A 163 3.40 -5.72 18.20
CA CYS A 163 2.55 -4.85 19.00
C CYS A 163 1.21 -5.55 19.30
N PRO A 164 0.96 -5.97 20.55
CA PRO A 164 -0.25 -6.70 20.88
C PRO A 164 -1.49 -5.81 21.00
N GLU A 165 -1.32 -4.50 21.08
CA GLU A 165 -2.38 -3.55 21.43
C GLU A 165 -3.21 -3.10 20.23
N ALA A 166 -2.73 -3.30 19.03
CA ALA A 166 -3.41 -2.87 17.82
C ALA A 166 -3.69 -4.05 16.88
N PRO A 167 -4.89 -4.63 16.95
CA PRO A 167 -5.27 -5.76 16.10
C PRO A 167 -5.32 -5.40 14.61
N VAL A 168 -5.39 -4.11 14.27
CA VAL A 168 -5.32 -3.59 12.90
C VAL A 168 -4.52 -2.30 12.89
N MET A 169 -3.64 -2.14 11.90
CA MET A 169 -2.93 -0.89 11.63
C MET A 169 -3.08 -0.55 10.15
N ALA A 170 -3.37 0.71 9.85
CA ALA A 170 -3.53 1.20 8.49
C ALA A 170 -2.94 2.61 8.35
N GLY A 171 -2.58 2.99 7.12
CA GLY A 171 -2.15 4.34 6.81
C GLY A 171 -3.29 5.36 6.91
N PHE A 172 -2.94 6.61 7.18
CA PHE A 172 -3.87 7.72 7.14
C PHE A 172 -3.72 8.46 5.81
N GLU A 173 -4.84 8.77 5.16
CA GLU A 173 -4.86 9.58 3.95
C GLU A 173 -5.64 10.87 4.22
N GLN A 174 -4.96 11.99 4.11
CA GLN A 174 -5.60 13.30 4.11
C GLN A 174 -5.84 13.74 2.67
N VAL A 175 -7.10 13.77 2.25
CA VAL A 175 -7.48 14.08 0.87
C VAL A 175 -7.71 15.58 0.69
N SER A 176 -8.19 16.26 1.73
CA SER A 176 -8.43 17.72 1.70
C SER A 176 -8.12 18.37 3.05
N ALA A 177 -8.06 19.71 3.05
CA ALA A 177 -7.95 20.48 4.28
C ALA A 177 -9.22 20.44 5.14
N SER A 178 -10.33 19.92 4.61
CA SER A 178 -11.58 19.76 5.35
C SER A 178 -11.49 18.61 6.34
N ALA A 179 -11.83 18.86 7.59
CA ALA A 179 -11.91 17.85 8.64
C ALA A 179 -12.95 16.76 8.32
N THR A 180 -13.87 17.00 7.39
CA THR A 180 -14.93 16.08 7.01
C THR A 180 -14.51 15.05 5.96
N ASP A 181 -13.39 15.30 5.25
CA ASP A 181 -12.91 14.42 4.17
C ASP A 181 -11.68 13.58 4.61
N ARG A 182 -11.83 12.93 5.75
CA ARG A 182 -10.79 12.04 6.29
C ARG A 182 -10.94 10.64 5.73
N LYS A 183 -9.82 10.04 5.33
CA LYS A 183 -9.76 8.68 4.77
C LYS A 183 -8.65 7.87 5.42
N LEU A 184 -8.85 6.57 5.53
CA LEU A 184 -7.75 5.65 5.77
C LEU A 184 -7.26 5.12 4.44
N ASN A 185 -5.95 5.02 4.28
CA ASN A 185 -5.36 4.37 3.12
C ASN A 185 -5.03 2.92 3.48
N PRO A 186 -5.72 1.94 2.91
CA PRO A 186 -5.48 0.54 3.17
C PRO A 186 -4.38 -0.07 2.30
N GLY A 187 -3.65 0.72 1.52
CA GLY A 187 -2.56 0.24 0.65
C GLY A 187 -1.47 -0.52 1.39
N VAL A 188 -1.29 -0.19 2.68
CA VAL A 188 -0.55 -1.02 3.62
C VAL A 188 -1.39 -1.21 4.87
N MET A 189 -1.68 -2.47 5.20
CA MET A 189 -2.49 -2.83 6.35
C MET A 189 -1.89 -4.02 7.07
N LEU A 190 -1.76 -3.91 8.38
CA LEU A 190 -1.34 -4.99 9.26
C LEU A 190 -2.54 -5.42 10.10
N ALA A 191 -2.75 -6.72 10.26
CA ALA A 191 -3.86 -7.20 11.07
C ALA A 191 -3.58 -8.55 11.75
N ALA A 192 -4.07 -8.71 12.97
CA ALA A 192 -4.23 -10.02 13.57
C ALA A 192 -5.38 -10.78 12.86
N PRO A 193 -5.34 -12.13 12.83
CA PRO A 193 -6.45 -12.90 12.28
C PRO A 193 -7.73 -12.65 13.09
N ASN A 194 -8.88 -12.74 12.44
CA ASN A 194 -10.20 -12.52 13.04
C ASN A 194 -10.43 -11.13 13.67
N ALA A 195 -9.62 -10.11 13.33
CA ALA A 195 -9.76 -8.77 13.86
C ALA A 195 -11.17 -8.20 13.62
N THR A 196 -11.78 -7.66 14.67
CA THR A 196 -13.17 -7.16 14.66
C THR A 196 -13.36 -6.04 13.65
N MET A 197 -12.37 -5.13 13.52
CA MET A 197 -12.39 -4.05 12.53
C MET A 197 -12.61 -4.58 11.10
N LEU A 198 -11.92 -5.67 10.72
CA LEU A 198 -12.02 -6.26 9.38
C LEU A 198 -13.42 -6.88 9.13
N ARG A 199 -14.01 -7.49 10.16
CA ARG A 199 -15.40 -8.00 10.08
C ARG A 199 -16.40 -6.88 9.86
N LEU A 200 -16.27 -5.78 10.60
CA LEU A 200 -17.12 -4.61 10.46
C LEU A 200 -16.99 -3.98 9.08
N LEU A 201 -15.77 -3.88 8.56
CA LEU A 201 -15.51 -3.38 7.20
C LEU A 201 -16.18 -4.26 6.15
N LEU A 202 -15.97 -5.58 6.17
CA LEU A 202 -16.61 -6.50 5.22
C LEU A 202 -18.14 -6.44 5.30
N ALA A 203 -18.70 -6.40 6.51
CA ALA A 203 -20.15 -6.27 6.70
C ALA A 203 -20.69 -4.93 6.16
N SER A 204 -19.91 -3.87 6.24
CA SER A 204 -20.29 -2.55 5.73
C SER A 204 -20.42 -2.52 4.20
N TRP A 205 -19.60 -3.31 3.49
CA TRP A 205 -19.68 -3.44 2.04
C TRP A 205 -21.05 -3.97 1.58
N GLY A 206 -21.57 -5.02 2.25
CA GLY A 206 -22.86 -5.62 1.91
C GLY A 206 -24.02 -4.66 2.01
N ARG A 207 -24.01 -3.80 3.02
CA ARG A 207 -25.09 -2.85 3.28
C ARG A 207 -25.09 -1.62 2.37
N ASN A 208 -23.92 -1.05 2.12
CA ASN A 208 -23.79 0.27 1.49
C ASN A 208 -22.69 0.31 0.42
N TYR A 209 -22.64 -0.68 -0.46
CA TYR A 209 -21.68 -0.71 -1.55
C TYR A 209 -21.88 0.46 -2.50
N SER A 210 -20.82 1.24 -2.73
CA SER A 210 -20.71 2.27 -3.76
C SER A 210 -19.80 1.81 -4.89
N THR A 211 -20.05 2.31 -6.09
CA THR A 211 -19.16 2.12 -7.24
C THR A 211 -18.04 3.17 -7.30
N GLU A 212 -17.98 4.11 -6.37
CA GLU A 212 -16.90 5.07 -6.28
C GLU A 212 -15.59 4.38 -5.85
N TRP A 213 -14.48 4.84 -6.45
CA TRP A 213 -13.17 4.22 -6.31
C TRP A 213 -12.74 4.02 -4.85
N ASP A 214 -12.81 5.05 -4.04
CA ASP A 214 -12.23 5.09 -2.69
C ASP A 214 -13.25 5.06 -1.56
N TRP A 215 -14.55 5.11 -1.90
CA TRP A 215 -15.60 5.14 -0.89
C TRP A 215 -15.57 3.93 0.04
N ASN A 216 -15.55 2.73 -0.54
CA ASN A 216 -15.66 1.51 0.25
C ASN A 216 -14.38 1.19 1.03
N CYS A 217 -13.20 1.40 0.43
CA CYS A 217 -11.92 1.05 1.04
C CYS A 217 -11.37 2.16 1.95
N CYS A 218 -11.54 3.43 1.61
CA CYS A 218 -10.90 4.54 2.31
C CYS A 218 -11.85 5.30 3.23
N SER A 219 -12.94 5.90 2.67
CA SER A 219 -13.90 6.70 3.45
C SER A 219 -14.65 5.83 4.46
N ARG A 220 -15.09 4.64 4.04
CA ARG A 220 -15.77 3.69 4.93
C ARG A 220 -14.86 3.16 6.03
N SER A 221 -13.59 2.88 5.72
CA SER A 221 -12.61 2.47 6.73
C SER A 221 -12.42 3.53 7.80
N TYR A 222 -12.38 4.81 7.40
CA TYR A 222 -12.34 5.90 8.36
C TYR A 222 -13.62 5.97 9.20
N ALA A 223 -14.80 5.86 8.59
CA ALA A 223 -16.07 5.91 9.31
C ALA A 223 -16.19 4.79 10.36
N VAL A 224 -15.77 3.56 10.02
CA VAL A 224 -15.74 2.44 10.97
C VAL A 224 -14.73 2.69 12.09
N HIS A 225 -13.53 3.21 11.76
CA HIS A 225 -12.54 3.57 12.78
C HIS A 225 -13.04 4.69 13.70
N ALA A 226 -13.66 5.74 13.16
CA ALA A 226 -14.19 6.84 13.95
C ALA A 226 -15.29 6.40 14.93
N ALA A 227 -16.13 5.43 14.52
CA ALA A 227 -17.13 4.82 15.39
C ALA A 227 -16.53 3.85 16.42
N HIS A 228 -15.35 3.28 16.16
CA HIS A 228 -14.71 2.26 16.99
C HIS A 228 -13.18 2.48 17.07
N PRO A 229 -12.71 3.59 17.66
CA PRO A 229 -11.29 3.99 17.59
C PRO A 229 -10.34 2.99 18.25
N GLY A 230 -10.79 2.20 19.22
CA GLY A 230 -9.98 1.17 19.88
C GLY A 230 -9.75 -0.09 19.03
N LEU A 231 -10.42 -0.25 17.87
CA LEU A 231 -10.27 -1.44 17.03
C LEU A 231 -9.15 -1.35 16.00
N ALA A 232 -8.58 -0.17 15.77
CA ALA A 232 -7.48 0.00 14.83
C ALA A 232 -6.57 1.17 15.23
N GLN A 233 -5.28 1.00 14.98
CA GLN A 233 -4.29 2.05 15.07
C GLN A 233 -4.07 2.69 13.70
N VAL A 234 -4.22 4.00 13.60
CA VAL A 234 -3.93 4.76 12.39
C VAL A 234 -2.52 5.34 12.46
N ARG A 235 -1.73 5.10 11.42
CA ARG A 235 -0.30 5.42 11.41
C ARG A 235 0.08 6.29 10.23
N ALA A 236 0.73 7.42 10.51
CA ALA A 236 1.23 8.33 9.48
C ALA A 236 2.45 7.75 8.72
N ASP A 237 3.21 6.85 9.33
CA ASP A 237 4.40 6.22 8.76
C ASP A 237 4.10 5.02 7.83
N LEU A 238 2.81 4.65 7.69
CA LEU A 238 2.30 3.65 6.75
C LEU A 238 1.43 4.25 5.63
N GLY A 239 1.32 5.57 5.58
CA GLY A 239 0.39 6.28 4.70
C GLY A 239 0.89 6.47 3.27
N PRO A 240 0.00 7.00 2.40
CA PRO A 240 0.37 7.39 1.07
C PRO A 240 1.38 8.54 1.09
N LEU A 241 2.12 8.62 0.00
CA LEU A 241 3.06 9.71 -0.22
C LEU A 241 2.30 11.03 -0.36
N PRO A 242 2.46 11.98 0.57
CA PRO A 242 1.84 13.29 0.43
C PRO A 242 2.43 14.05 -0.77
N ARG A 243 1.79 15.12 -1.18
CA ARG A 243 2.38 16.04 -2.16
C ARG A 243 3.40 16.92 -1.44
N PHE A 244 4.62 16.91 -1.91
CA PHE A 244 5.70 17.73 -1.38
C PHE A 244 6.01 18.90 -2.30
N ARG A 245 6.55 19.97 -1.73
CA ARG A 245 6.92 21.17 -2.47
C ARG A 245 8.35 21.13 -2.96
N THR A 246 9.23 20.50 -2.21
CA THR A 246 10.67 20.47 -2.45
C THR A 246 11.21 19.05 -2.42
N LYS A 247 12.40 18.85 -3.01
CA LYS A 247 13.15 17.59 -2.88
C LYS A 247 13.49 17.30 -1.42
N GLN A 248 13.78 18.34 -0.64
CA GLN A 248 14.12 18.19 0.77
C GLN A 248 12.93 17.60 1.56
N ASP A 249 11.70 18.03 1.27
CA ASP A 249 10.50 17.47 1.92
C ASP A 249 10.38 15.95 1.68
N TYR A 250 10.71 15.47 0.47
CA TYR A 250 10.74 14.03 0.16
C TYR A 250 11.79 13.30 0.99
N HIS A 251 13.00 13.85 1.09
CA HIS A 251 14.06 13.24 1.89
C HIS A 251 13.71 13.20 3.38
N ASP A 252 13.11 14.25 3.89
CA ASP A 252 12.70 14.31 5.29
C ASP A 252 11.51 13.37 5.58
N HIS A 253 10.62 13.18 4.61
CA HIS A 253 9.58 12.16 4.70
C HIS A 253 10.18 10.75 4.74
N LEU A 254 11.14 10.43 3.89
CA LEU A 254 11.83 9.13 3.90
C LEU A 254 12.49 8.82 5.25
N LYS A 255 12.97 9.83 5.97
CA LYS A 255 13.54 9.64 7.31
C LYS A 255 12.51 9.24 8.36
N ARG A 256 11.24 9.53 8.16
CA ARG A 256 10.15 9.36 9.15
C ARG A 256 9.16 8.26 8.78
N THR A 257 9.10 7.86 7.52
CA THR A 257 8.16 6.84 7.06
C THR A 257 8.79 5.45 7.05
N ARG A 258 7.95 4.44 7.18
CA ARG A 258 8.31 3.02 7.03
C ARG A 258 7.93 2.47 5.67
N VAL A 259 6.87 3.04 5.12
CA VAL A 259 6.37 2.66 3.80
C VAL A 259 6.10 3.91 2.97
N VAL A 260 6.55 3.89 1.73
CA VAL A 260 6.23 4.88 0.72
C VAL A 260 5.17 4.30 -0.19
N HIS A 261 3.93 4.74 -0.07
CA HIS A 261 2.87 4.35 -0.99
C HIS A 261 2.74 5.40 -2.10
N ALA A 262 3.29 5.08 -3.27
CA ALA A 262 3.41 6.01 -4.40
C ALA A 262 2.15 6.03 -5.28
N THR A 263 0.99 6.01 -4.68
CA THR A 263 -0.35 5.93 -5.28
C THR A 263 -0.39 6.29 -6.78
N ALA A 264 -0.91 5.40 -7.62
CA ALA A 264 -1.02 5.61 -9.07
C ALA A 264 0.33 5.77 -9.81
N ILE A 265 1.40 5.08 -9.37
CA ILE A 265 2.74 5.10 -10.00
C ILE A 265 2.71 4.80 -11.51
N SER A 266 1.68 4.07 -11.98
CA SER A 266 1.48 3.78 -13.40
C SER A 266 1.06 5.00 -14.22
N HIS A 267 0.54 6.06 -13.60
CA HIS A 267 0.11 7.26 -14.30
C HIS A 267 1.28 8.16 -14.70
N ARG A 268 1.21 8.72 -15.91
CA ARG A 268 2.29 9.54 -16.50
C ARG A 268 2.66 10.75 -15.62
N TRP A 269 1.67 11.46 -15.09
CA TRP A 269 1.88 12.64 -14.25
C TRP A 269 2.60 12.27 -12.93
N ARG A 270 2.25 11.14 -12.32
CA ARG A 270 2.88 10.68 -11.08
C ARG A 270 4.32 10.26 -11.30
N ARG A 271 4.62 9.62 -12.44
CA ARG A 271 6.00 9.31 -12.81
C ARG A 271 6.87 10.55 -12.99
N GLN A 272 6.33 11.62 -13.58
CA GLN A 272 7.06 12.89 -13.72
C GLN A 272 7.38 13.49 -12.36
N GLU A 273 6.43 13.51 -11.43
CA GLU A 273 6.64 13.97 -10.06
C GLU A 273 7.70 13.13 -9.33
N LEU A 274 7.62 11.81 -9.40
CA LEU A 274 8.57 10.91 -8.78
C LEU A 274 9.97 11.02 -9.39
N ARG A 275 10.08 11.30 -10.70
CA ARG A 275 11.35 11.65 -11.35
C ARG A 275 11.94 12.92 -10.77
N ALA A 276 11.17 13.99 -10.76
CA ALA A 276 11.62 15.29 -10.31
C ALA A 276 12.11 15.27 -8.86
N SER A 277 11.46 14.47 -8.01
CA SER A 277 11.81 14.32 -6.60
C SER A 277 13.06 13.46 -6.35
N GLY A 278 13.42 12.57 -7.27
CA GLY A 278 14.45 11.56 -7.06
C GLY A 278 14.06 10.45 -6.08
N LEU A 279 12.78 10.41 -5.66
CA LEU A 279 12.30 9.50 -4.63
C LEU A 279 12.54 8.03 -4.97
N LEU A 280 12.20 7.60 -6.20
CA LEU A 280 12.34 6.19 -6.56
C LEU A 280 13.81 5.76 -6.65
N ARG A 281 14.73 6.66 -6.95
CA ARG A 281 16.17 6.37 -6.84
C ARG A 281 16.56 6.13 -5.38
N ALA A 282 16.14 7.00 -4.47
CA ALA A 282 16.41 6.82 -3.04
C ALA A 282 15.80 5.51 -2.49
N VAL A 283 14.56 5.20 -2.87
CA VAL A 283 13.90 3.92 -2.52
C VAL A 283 14.69 2.74 -3.10
N ARG A 284 15.07 2.80 -4.38
CA ARG A 284 15.89 1.76 -5.01
C ARG A 284 17.19 1.52 -4.24
N ASP A 285 17.91 2.58 -3.87
CA ASP A 285 19.17 2.46 -3.17
C ASP A 285 19.01 1.76 -1.81
N ILE A 286 17.97 2.11 -1.06
CA ILE A 286 17.63 1.43 0.19
C ILE A 286 17.35 -0.05 -0.05
N VAL A 287 16.51 -0.37 -1.04
CA VAL A 287 16.08 -1.73 -1.34
C VAL A 287 17.24 -2.59 -1.85
N LEU A 288 18.04 -2.07 -2.79
CA LEU A 288 19.17 -2.81 -3.35
C LEU A 288 20.29 -2.99 -2.33
N THR A 289 20.54 -2.03 -1.44
CA THR A 289 21.47 -2.20 -0.33
C THR A 289 21.00 -3.35 0.58
N ALA A 290 19.74 -3.35 0.99
CA ALA A 290 19.18 -4.42 1.82
C ALA A 290 19.22 -5.77 1.11
N ALA A 291 18.96 -5.82 -0.19
CA ALA A 291 19.03 -7.02 -1.00
C ALA A 291 20.46 -7.57 -1.07
N ASN A 292 21.44 -6.73 -1.42
CA ASN A 292 22.83 -7.12 -1.58
C ASN A 292 23.45 -7.66 -0.26
N THR A 293 23.04 -7.11 0.88
CA THR A 293 23.50 -7.57 2.19
C THR A 293 22.86 -8.88 2.64
N SER A 294 21.73 -9.27 2.04
CA SER A 294 20.91 -10.40 2.49
C SER A 294 20.91 -11.58 1.53
N MET A 295 21.18 -11.37 0.23
CA MET A 295 21.20 -12.43 -0.78
C MET A 295 22.48 -13.26 -0.71
N GLY A 296 22.31 -14.58 -0.55
CA GLY A 296 23.40 -15.54 -0.68
C GLY A 296 23.87 -15.73 -2.14
N GLU A 297 24.98 -16.45 -2.33
CA GLU A 297 25.50 -16.75 -3.67
C GLU A 297 24.53 -17.58 -4.52
N ALA A 298 23.78 -18.48 -3.89
CA ALA A 298 22.77 -19.32 -4.56
C ALA A 298 21.57 -18.53 -5.13
N GLU A 299 21.37 -17.27 -4.74
CA GLU A 299 20.25 -16.42 -5.19
C GLU A 299 20.59 -15.59 -6.45
N TRP A 300 21.40 -16.12 -7.36
CA TRP A 300 21.87 -15.41 -8.55
C TRP A 300 20.73 -14.88 -9.46
N GLU A 301 19.61 -15.62 -9.58
CA GLU A 301 18.45 -15.18 -10.35
C GLU A 301 17.79 -13.95 -9.71
N LEU A 302 17.72 -13.91 -8.38
CA LEU A 302 17.21 -12.75 -7.64
C LEU A 302 18.17 -11.55 -7.77
N LYS A 303 19.48 -11.78 -7.75
CA LYS A 303 20.47 -10.72 -8.04
C LYS A 303 20.28 -10.15 -9.45
N ALA A 304 20.05 -11.02 -10.45
CA ALA A 304 19.75 -10.58 -11.80
C ALA A 304 18.45 -9.75 -11.88
N CYS A 305 17.41 -10.12 -11.14
CA CYS A 305 16.19 -9.33 -11.04
C CYS A 305 16.44 -7.97 -10.40
N ALA A 306 17.19 -7.92 -9.30
CA ALA A 306 17.54 -6.67 -8.61
C ALA A 306 18.37 -5.73 -9.50
N ALA A 307 19.35 -6.27 -10.24
CA ALA A 307 20.15 -5.49 -11.20
C ALA A 307 19.29 -4.88 -12.32
N ARG A 308 18.34 -5.63 -12.87
CA ARG A 308 17.40 -5.13 -13.90
C ARG A 308 16.51 -4.02 -13.36
N VAL A 309 16.03 -4.13 -12.11
CA VAL A 309 15.26 -3.06 -11.43
C VAL A 309 16.12 -1.82 -11.27
N GLY A 310 17.38 -1.98 -10.86
CA GLY A 310 18.33 -0.88 -10.74
C GLY A 310 18.48 -0.11 -12.05
N ALA A 311 18.83 -0.85 -13.12
CA ALA A 311 18.98 -0.27 -14.47
C ALA A 311 17.70 0.41 -14.95
N TYR A 312 16.52 -0.20 -14.74
CA TYR A 312 15.23 0.40 -15.10
C TYR A 312 15.00 1.75 -14.38
N VAL A 313 15.25 1.81 -13.07
CA VAL A 313 15.04 3.04 -12.29
C VAL A 313 16.00 4.14 -12.76
N ASP A 314 17.27 3.81 -13.06
CA ASP A 314 18.24 4.77 -13.56
C ASP A 314 17.86 5.37 -14.91
N HIS A 315 17.32 4.56 -15.81
CA HIS A 315 16.88 5.03 -17.14
C HIS A 315 15.52 5.71 -17.12
N THR A 316 14.64 5.36 -16.17
CA THR A 316 13.25 5.82 -16.17
C THR A 316 13.02 7.00 -15.24
N PHE A 317 13.74 7.12 -14.14
CA PHE A 317 13.57 8.09 -13.05
C PHE A 317 14.87 8.81 -12.70
#